data_4d8801d5a99c2e71f2c4babe381d3ecc
#
_entry.id   4d8801d5a99c2e71f2c4babe381d3ecc
#
_cell.length_a   1.000
_cell.length_b   1.000
_cell.length_c   1.000
_cell.angle_alpha   90.00
_cell.angle_beta   90.00
_cell.angle_gamma   90.00
#
_symmetry.space_group_name_H-M   'P 1'
#
loop_
_entity.id
_entity.type
_entity.pdbx_description
1 polymer ?
#
loop_
_entity_poly.entity_id
_entity_poly.type
_entity_poly.pdbx_seq_one_letter_code
_entity_poly.pdbx_strand_id
1 'polypeptide(L)' 'MMVQELDNKIRLLRVELTRVVHDGNDEDGMLLRRMLAELERLENQRMILRSYHHRNAARGGSHAGLAA' A
#
# COMPACT_ATOMS: atom_id res chain seq x y z
N MET A 1 6.33 4.53 10.30
CA MET A 1 6.45 4.80 8.86
C MET A 1 5.34 5.73 8.42
N MET A 2 5.70 6.76 7.71
CA MET A 2 4.72 7.71 7.19
C MET A 2 4.03 7.18 5.95
N VAL A 3 2.78 7.58 5.75
CA VAL A 3 2.01 7.17 4.58
C VAL A 3 2.72 7.56 3.28
N GLN A 4 3.37 8.72 3.28
CA GLN A 4 4.09 9.19 2.10
C GLN A 4 5.24 8.26 1.71
N GLU A 5 5.99 7.78 2.69
CA GLU A 5 7.06 6.82 2.43
C GLU A 5 6.51 5.54 1.85
N LEU A 6 5.38 5.10 2.40
CA LEU A 6 4.71 3.90 1.93
C LEU A 6 4.22 4.08 0.51
N ASP A 7 3.64 5.23 0.19
CA ASP A 7 3.20 5.55 -1.16
C ASP A 7 4.37 5.52 -2.14
N ASN A 8 5.51 6.06 -1.74
CA ASN A 8 6.71 6.05 -2.58
C ASN A 8 7.20 4.63 -2.84
N LYS A 9 7.21 3.79 -1.82
CA LYS A 9 7.60 2.40 -1.97
C LYS A 9 6.67 1.66 -2.91
N ILE A 10 5.37 1.89 -2.79
CA ILE A 10 4.38 1.25 -3.65
C ILE A 10 4.59 1.69 -5.10
N ARG A 11 4.83 2.98 -5.32
CA ARG A 11 5.08 3.49 -6.65
C ARG A 11 6.32 2.86 -7.28
N LEU A 12 7.42 2.82 -6.53
CA LEU A 12 8.66 2.24 -7.02
C LEU A 12 8.50 0.76 -7.33
N LEU A 13 7.78 0.06 -6.48
CA LEU A 13 7.55 -1.36 -6.68
C LEU A 13 6.71 -1.61 -7.93
N ARG A 14 5.72 -0.77 -8.19
CA ARG A 14 4.90 -0.87 -9.39
C ARG A 14 5.74 -0.64 -10.64
N VAL A 15 6.64 0.32 -10.59
CA VAL A 15 7.55 0.59 -11.72
C VAL A 15 8.45 -0.62 -11.97
N GLU A 16 9.00 -1.18 -10.91
CA GLU A 16 9.84 -2.38 -11.02
C GLU A 16 9.05 -3.57 -11.58
N LEU A 17 7.83 -3.74 -11.11
CA LEU A 17 6.96 -4.80 -11.57
C LEU A 17 6.71 -4.68 -13.08
N THR A 18 6.40 -3.48 -13.53
CA THR A 18 6.18 -3.22 -14.95
C THR A 18 7.43 -3.54 -15.76
N ARG A 19 8.59 -3.17 -15.23
CA ARG A 19 9.87 -3.44 -15.89
C ARG A 19 10.12 -4.94 -16.02
N VAL A 20 9.88 -5.70 -14.93
CA VAL A 20 10.08 -7.13 -14.94
C VAL A 20 9.17 -7.81 -15.96
N VAL A 21 7.91 -7.41 -16.00
CA VAL A 21 6.95 -7.94 -16.96
C VAL A 21 7.39 -7.61 -18.38
N HIS A 22 7.83 -6.38 -18.60
CA HIS A 22 8.24 -5.92 -19.93
C HIS A 22 9.49 -6.66 -20.42
N ASP A 23 10.46 -6.84 -19.54
CA ASP A 23 11.73 -7.47 -19.91
C ASP A 23 11.58 -8.97 -20.19
N GLY A 24 10.62 -9.59 -19.53
CA GLY A 24 10.36 -11.02 -19.75
C GLY A 24 11.47 -11.94 -19.30
N ASN A 25 12.31 -11.51 -18.38
CA ASN A 25 13.44 -12.30 -17.89
C ASN A 25 13.07 -13.22 -16.73
N ASP A 26 11.88 -13.10 -16.22
CA ASP A 26 11.42 -13.88 -15.08
C ASP A 26 10.73 -15.14 -15.57
N GLU A 27 11.53 -16.13 -15.96
CA GLU A 27 11.03 -17.35 -16.59
C GLU A 27 10.06 -18.12 -15.70
N ASP A 28 10.34 -18.17 -14.40
CA ASP A 28 9.54 -18.93 -13.45
C ASP A 28 8.39 -18.13 -12.87
N GLY A 29 8.38 -16.84 -13.10
CA GLY A 29 7.41 -15.97 -12.46
C GLY A 29 7.63 -15.80 -10.96
N MET A 30 8.76 -16.26 -10.46
CA MET A 30 9.05 -16.18 -9.02
C MET A 30 9.25 -14.75 -8.55
N LEU A 31 10.01 -13.98 -9.33
CA LEU A 31 10.25 -12.59 -8.98
C LEU A 31 8.95 -11.80 -9.03
N LEU A 32 8.17 -12.03 -10.05
CA LEU A 32 6.88 -11.38 -10.22
C LEU A 32 5.95 -11.68 -9.04
N ARG A 33 5.91 -12.94 -8.63
CA ARG A 33 5.09 -13.35 -7.49
C ARG A 33 5.53 -12.68 -6.21
N ARG A 34 6.85 -12.60 -5.99
CA ARG A 34 7.40 -11.93 -4.81
C ARG A 34 7.04 -10.46 -4.81
N MET A 35 7.16 -9.81 -5.95
CA MET A 35 6.86 -8.40 -6.07
C MET A 35 5.38 -8.13 -5.86
N LEU A 36 4.51 -8.98 -6.41
CA LEU A 36 3.08 -8.86 -6.22
C LEU A 36 2.70 -9.05 -4.75
N ALA A 37 3.29 -10.03 -4.09
CA ALA A 37 3.03 -10.27 -2.68
C ALA A 37 3.48 -9.08 -1.84
N GLU A 38 4.64 -8.53 -2.14
CA GLU A 38 5.16 -7.36 -1.43
C GLU A 38 4.27 -6.14 -1.69
N LEU A 39 3.86 -5.94 -2.92
CA LEU A 39 2.98 -4.83 -3.28
C LEU A 39 1.67 -4.93 -2.52
N GLU A 40 1.09 -6.12 -2.49
CA GLU A 40 -0.16 -6.35 -1.78
C GLU A 40 0.00 -6.07 -0.29
N ARG A 41 1.10 -6.49 0.29
CA ARG A 41 1.39 -6.23 1.70
C ARG A 41 1.49 -4.74 1.98
N LEU A 42 2.20 -4.02 1.12
CA LEU A 42 2.37 -2.58 1.27
C LEU A 42 1.04 -1.84 1.09
N GLU A 43 0.25 -2.26 0.13
CA GLU A 43 -1.06 -1.65 -0.10
C GLU A 43 -2.00 -1.88 1.08
N ASN A 44 -1.96 -3.08 1.67
CA ASN A 44 -2.74 -3.38 2.86
C ASN A 44 -2.29 -2.51 4.03
N GLN A 45 -0.99 -2.37 4.19
CA GLN A 45 -0.43 -1.54 5.25
C GLN A 45 -0.86 -0.09 5.07
N ARG A 46 -0.83 0.40 3.83
CA ARG A 46 -1.27 1.76 3.53
C ARG A 46 -2.74 1.94 3.87
N MET A 47 -3.56 0.97 3.52
CA MET A 47 -4.99 1.03 3.81
C MET A 47 -5.25 1.06 5.31
N ILE A 48 -4.52 0.25 6.06
CA ILE A 48 -4.66 0.23 7.52
C ILE A 48 -4.27 1.59 8.11
N LEU A 49 -3.17 2.16 7.66
CA LEU A 49 -2.72 3.46 8.14
C LEU A 49 -3.73 4.55 7.81
N ARG A 50 -4.26 4.54 6.60
CA ARG A 50 -5.27 5.51 6.21
C ARG A 50 -6.53 5.37 7.05
N SER A 51 -6.97 4.16 7.29
CA SER A 51 -8.14 3.91 8.13
C SER A 51 -7.89 4.40 9.54
N TYR A 52 -6.70 4.18 10.05
CA TYR A 52 -6.34 4.62 11.38
C TYR A 52 -6.39 6.15 11.49
N HIS A 53 -5.78 6.84 10.53
CA HIS A 53 -5.78 8.30 10.53
C HIS A 53 -7.20 8.86 10.37
N HIS A 54 -7.97 8.28 9.49
CA HIS A 54 -9.33 8.71 9.27
C HIS A 54 -10.18 8.50 10.52
N ARG A 55 -10.01 7.36 11.16
CA ARG A 55 -10.74 7.05 12.39
C ARG A 55 -10.39 8.01 13.51
N ASN A 56 -9.12 8.35 13.64
CA ASN A 56 -8.68 9.30 14.65
C ASN A 56 -9.23 10.69 14.38
N ALA A 57 -9.23 11.12 13.14
CA ALA A 57 -9.78 12.40 12.76
C ALA A 57 -11.27 12.47 13.06
N ALA A 58 -11.99 11.40 12.70
CA ALA A 58 -13.43 11.33 12.96
C ALA A 58 -13.72 11.34 14.45
N ARG A 59 -12.93 10.62 15.21
CA ARG A 59 -13.10 10.59 16.65
C ARG A 59 -12.92 11.96 17.26
N GLY A 60 -11.94 12.71 16.78
CA GLY A 60 -11.66 14.04 17.28
C GLY A 60 -12.69 15.06 16.87
N GLY A 61 -13.18 14.97 15.64
CA GLY A 61 -14.06 15.97 15.10
C GLY A 61 -15.54 15.71 15.27
N SER A 62 -15.97 14.49 14.98
CA SER A 62 -17.38 14.15 14.94
C SER A 62 -17.80 13.21 16.04
N HIS A 63 -17.03 13.13 17.05
CA HIS A 63 -17.30 12.21 18.14
C HIS A 63 -18.72 12.36 18.70
N ALA A 64 -19.13 13.58 18.89
CA ALA A 64 -20.45 13.85 19.44
C ALA A 64 -21.55 13.30 18.55
N GLY A 65 -21.39 13.46 17.25
CA GLY A 65 -22.35 12.96 16.31
C GLY A 65 -22.46 11.45 16.33
N LEU A 66 -21.33 10.80 16.50
CA LEU A 66 -21.32 9.34 16.55
C LEU A 66 -21.89 8.80 17.84
N ALA A 67 -21.77 9.53 18.89
CA ALA A 67 -22.28 9.10 20.18
C ALA A 67 -23.80 9.09 20.21
N ALA A 68 -24.39 9.85 19.35
CA ALA A 68 -25.83 9.91 19.27
C ALA A 68 -26.46 8.63 18.76
#